data_6fd15d51bcc5cd281fda83b7fd35208b
#
_entry.id   6fd15d51bcc5cd281fda83b7fd35208b
#
_cell.length_a   1.000
_cell.length_b   1.000
_cell.length_c   1.000
_cell.angle_alpha   90.00
_cell.angle_beta   90.00
_cell.angle_gamma   90.00
#
_symmetry.space_group_name_H-M   'P 1'
#
loop_
_entity.id
_entity.type
_entity.pdbx_description
1 polymer ?
#
loop_
_entity_poly.entity_id
_entity_poly.type
_entity_poly.pdbx_seq_one_letter_code
_entity_poly.pdbx_strand_id
1 'polypeptide(L)'
;RNIHKQWPRKISYLLLLFFSAIVCGCSEYEQPYVGYIVVERAVLDAAANSSTTVIADTDISSDIVVDNVDADWCQVSVNGKEITVTATSANTDSSYRTATVSVTSGYRQATFTVLQKYDGQEFLQYDWTRWTATGNGVEASDGGGYPSLFKEERTNFWHSPYSYSVPLPYILEIDMKEELECAMFHIGRRHYAPNGNNYGTVKTMNIYASTDNENYEKVADFTFALPWTAPDGTVVKSYTSPLIPAYEELVLSSPVKARYFRLEITETNTSNNACQVAYFKVFERI
;
A
#
# COMPACT_ATOMS: atom_id res chain seq x y z
N ARG A 1 81.97 -63.01 -9.48
CA ARG A 1 81.15 -64.11 -9.92
C ARG A 1 79.81 -63.56 -10.36
N ASN A 2 79.65 -63.66 -11.68
CA ASN A 2 78.44 -63.18 -12.39
C ASN A 2 77.29 -64.11 -12.23
N ILE A 3 76.13 -63.56 -12.06
CA ILE A 3 74.87 -64.23 -12.43
C ILE A 3 73.98 -63.22 -13.08
N HIS A 4 73.82 -63.41 -14.37
CA HIS A 4 72.79 -62.75 -15.18
C HIS A 4 71.42 -63.16 -14.73
N LYS A 5 70.49 -62.20 -14.51
CA LYS A 5 69.06 -62.45 -14.51
C LYS A 5 68.40 -61.63 -15.57
N GLN A 6 67.84 -62.31 -16.54
CA GLN A 6 67.03 -61.77 -17.63
C GLN A 6 65.71 -61.22 -17.05
N TRP A 7 65.33 -60.11 -17.60
CA TRP A 7 64.03 -59.52 -17.32
C TRP A 7 62.97 -60.02 -18.33
N PRO A 8 61.77 -60.39 -17.95
CA PRO A 8 60.72 -60.68 -18.88
C PRO A 8 60.04 -59.42 -19.36
N ARG A 9 59.73 -59.40 -20.61
CA ARG A 9 59.01 -58.34 -21.34
C ARG A 9 57.65 -58.08 -20.70
N LYS A 10 57.46 -56.86 -20.22
CA LYS A 10 56.13 -56.40 -19.82
C LYS A 10 55.35 -56.08 -21.07
N ILE A 11 54.25 -56.77 -21.25
CA ILE A 11 53.20 -56.47 -22.23
C ILE A 11 52.44 -55.24 -21.67
N SER A 12 52.58 -54.12 -22.35
CA SER A 12 51.78 -52.93 -22.04
C SER A 12 50.37 -53.12 -22.62
N TYR A 13 49.42 -53.38 -21.73
CA TYR A 13 48.03 -53.25 -22.09
C TYR A 13 47.67 -51.75 -22.09
N LEU A 14 47.46 -51.22 -23.28
CA LEU A 14 46.90 -49.89 -23.48
C LEU A 14 45.38 -50.00 -23.20
N LEU A 15 45.00 -49.59 -22.00
CA LEU A 15 43.61 -49.48 -21.64
C LEU A 15 43.07 -48.21 -22.28
N LEU A 16 42.40 -48.33 -23.42
CA LEU A 16 41.64 -47.25 -24.01
C LEU A 16 40.38 -47.06 -23.15
N LEU A 17 40.42 -46.08 -22.27
CA LEU A 17 39.24 -45.56 -21.57
C LEU A 17 38.46 -44.70 -22.58
N PHE A 18 37.45 -45.27 -23.15
CA PHE A 18 36.38 -44.51 -23.82
C PHE A 18 35.63 -43.73 -22.76
N PHE A 19 35.98 -42.48 -22.58
CA PHE A 19 35.08 -41.51 -21.93
C PHE A 19 33.97 -41.19 -22.91
N SER A 20 32.88 -41.91 -22.82
CA SER A 20 31.61 -41.48 -23.40
C SER A 20 31.14 -40.30 -22.53
N ALA A 21 31.42 -39.08 -22.99
CA ALA A 21 30.79 -37.88 -22.50
C ALA A 21 29.28 -38.01 -22.82
N ILE A 22 28.52 -38.44 -21.83
CA ILE A 22 27.08 -38.26 -21.86
C ILE A 22 26.90 -36.75 -21.75
N VAL A 23 26.75 -36.09 -22.88
CA VAL A 23 26.17 -34.75 -22.96
C VAL A 23 24.71 -34.93 -22.56
N CYS A 24 24.41 -34.85 -21.26
CA CYS A 24 23.07 -34.50 -20.82
C CYS A 24 22.80 -33.10 -21.35
N GLY A 25 22.29 -33.01 -22.56
CA GLY A 25 21.60 -31.82 -23.01
C GLY A 25 20.39 -31.67 -22.10
N CYS A 26 20.52 -30.85 -21.05
CA CYS A 26 19.37 -30.19 -20.49
C CYS A 26 18.82 -29.31 -21.61
N SER A 27 17.91 -29.87 -22.42
CA SER A 27 16.98 -29.01 -23.13
C SER A 27 16.20 -28.33 -22.01
N GLU A 28 16.50 -27.07 -21.75
CA GLU A 28 15.58 -26.21 -21.02
C GLU A 28 14.26 -26.33 -21.77
N TYR A 29 13.31 -27.01 -21.13
CA TYR A 29 11.96 -27.11 -21.67
C TYR A 29 11.36 -25.71 -21.47
N GLU A 30 11.56 -24.85 -22.47
CA GLU A 30 10.86 -23.57 -22.51
C GLU A 30 9.39 -23.89 -22.58
N GLN A 31 8.69 -23.55 -21.51
CA GLN A 31 7.23 -23.65 -21.51
C GLN A 31 6.70 -22.77 -22.64
N PRO A 32 5.83 -23.30 -23.51
CA PRO A 32 5.29 -22.50 -24.59
C PRO A 32 4.58 -21.28 -24.00
N TYR A 33 4.84 -20.11 -24.56
CA TYR A 33 4.16 -18.89 -24.19
C TYR A 33 2.66 -19.03 -24.47
N VAL A 34 1.85 -18.86 -23.43
CA VAL A 34 0.40 -19.04 -23.51
C VAL A 34 -0.38 -17.72 -23.41
N GLY A 35 0.32 -16.60 -23.47
CA GLY A 35 -0.27 -15.26 -23.39
C GLY A 35 -0.47 -14.76 -21.96
N TYR A 36 -1.07 -13.59 -21.83
CA TYR A 36 -1.45 -12.98 -20.57
C TYR A 36 -2.85 -12.36 -20.65
N ILE A 37 -3.48 -12.17 -19.50
CA ILE A 37 -4.68 -11.38 -19.32
C ILE A 37 -4.61 -10.67 -17.96
N VAL A 38 -4.87 -9.35 -17.97
CA VAL A 38 -4.98 -8.51 -16.78
C VAL A 38 -6.24 -7.68 -16.91
N VAL A 39 -7.00 -7.60 -15.82
CA VAL A 39 -8.22 -6.79 -15.76
C VAL A 39 -8.13 -5.89 -14.55
N GLU A 40 -8.27 -4.59 -14.79
CA GLU A 40 -8.29 -3.57 -13.74
C GLU A 40 -9.55 -3.68 -12.88
N ARG A 41 -9.47 -3.13 -11.66
CA ARG A 41 -10.62 -3.00 -10.77
C ARG A 41 -11.72 -2.16 -11.44
N ALA A 42 -12.96 -2.60 -11.33
CA ALA A 42 -14.13 -1.84 -11.74
C ALA A 42 -14.75 -1.13 -10.53
N VAL A 43 -15.16 0.13 -10.67
CA VAL A 43 -15.83 0.92 -9.65
C VAL A 43 -17.21 1.32 -10.11
N LEU A 44 -18.21 1.04 -9.27
CA LEU A 44 -19.61 1.36 -9.50
C LEU A 44 -20.11 2.37 -8.49
N ASP A 45 -21.00 3.26 -8.92
CA ASP A 45 -21.72 4.13 -8.00
C ASP A 45 -22.68 3.35 -7.08
N ALA A 46 -23.12 3.99 -6.00
CA ALA A 46 -23.99 3.35 -5.00
C ALA A 46 -25.37 2.93 -5.55
N ALA A 47 -25.86 3.59 -6.59
CA ALA A 47 -27.20 3.37 -7.13
C ALA A 47 -27.35 1.98 -7.76
N ALA A 48 -28.57 1.43 -7.69
CA ALA A 48 -28.93 0.27 -8.49
C ALA A 48 -28.81 0.58 -9.98
N ASN A 49 -28.44 -0.44 -10.76
CA ASN A 49 -28.19 -0.36 -12.20
C ASN A 49 -27.00 0.55 -12.60
N SER A 50 -26.18 0.99 -11.63
CA SER A 50 -24.90 1.61 -11.98
C SER A 50 -24.04 0.59 -12.73
N SER A 51 -23.37 1.07 -13.77
CA SER A 51 -22.62 0.21 -14.71
C SER A 51 -21.31 0.89 -15.11
N THR A 52 -20.28 0.09 -15.32
CA THR A 52 -19.00 0.55 -15.88
C THR A 52 -18.40 -0.53 -16.75
N THR A 53 -17.52 -0.13 -17.68
CA THR A 53 -16.82 -1.04 -18.57
C THR A 53 -15.32 -0.89 -18.34
N VAL A 54 -14.65 -2.01 -18.12
CA VAL A 54 -13.19 -2.12 -18.07
C VAL A 54 -12.70 -2.88 -19.29
N ILE A 55 -11.52 -2.53 -19.77
CA ILE A 55 -10.89 -3.18 -20.92
C ILE A 55 -9.86 -4.18 -20.40
N ALA A 56 -9.99 -5.44 -20.79
CA ALA A 56 -8.97 -6.43 -20.49
C ALA A 56 -7.70 -6.14 -21.31
N ASP A 57 -6.59 -6.03 -20.62
CA ASP A 57 -5.26 -6.02 -21.23
C ASP A 57 -4.82 -7.46 -21.48
N THR A 58 -4.79 -7.86 -22.74
CA THR A 58 -4.46 -9.24 -23.15
C THR A 58 -3.91 -9.29 -24.57
N ASP A 59 -2.98 -10.20 -24.80
CA ASP A 59 -2.50 -10.60 -26.13
C ASP A 59 -3.12 -11.92 -26.63
N ILE A 60 -4.05 -12.49 -25.87
CA ILE A 60 -4.75 -13.72 -26.22
C ILE A 60 -5.90 -13.40 -27.18
N SER A 61 -5.99 -14.14 -28.28
CA SER A 61 -7.05 -13.96 -29.29
C SER A 61 -8.35 -14.72 -28.98
N SER A 62 -8.32 -15.65 -28.02
CA SER A 62 -9.52 -16.39 -27.60
C SER A 62 -10.50 -15.47 -26.86
N ASP A 63 -11.78 -15.81 -26.99
CA ASP A 63 -12.83 -15.10 -26.26
C ASP A 63 -12.58 -15.10 -24.74
N ILE A 64 -12.96 -14.03 -24.08
CA ILE A 64 -12.98 -13.93 -22.63
C ILE A 64 -14.29 -14.50 -22.12
N VAL A 65 -14.20 -15.45 -21.21
CA VAL A 65 -15.35 -16.12 -20.58
C VAL A 65 -15.37 -15.78 -19.09
N VAL A 66 -16.54 -15.41 -18.59
CA VAL A 66 -16.76 -15.23 -17.15
C VAL A 66 -16.96 -16.59 -16.51
N ASP A 67 -16.05 -16.97 -15.61
CA ASP A 67 -16.10 -18.25 -14.91
C ASP A 67 -16.95 -18.18 -13.65
N ASN A 68 -16.79 -17.09 -12.88
CA ASN A 68 -17.47 -16.90 -11.61
C ASN A 68 -17.61 -15.42 -11.25
N VAL A 69 -18.72 -15.11 -10.57
CA VAL A 69 -18.96 -13.85 -9.86
C VAL A 69 -19.44 -14.24 -8.46
N ASP A 70 -18.71 -13.84 -7.43
CA ASP A 70 -18.95 -14.29 -6.04
C ASP A 70 -20.03 -13.49 -5.28
N ALA A 71 -20.77 -12.62 -5.97
CA ALA A 71 -21.80 -11.79 -5.36
C ALA A 71 -23.04 -11.65 -6.26
N ASP A 72 -24.23 -11.88 -5.69
CA ASP A 72 -25.51 -11.85 -6.41
C ASP A 72 -25.90 -10.46 -6.92
N TRP A 73 -25.39 -9.41 -6.31
CA TRP A 73 -25.65 -8.03 -6.71
C TRP A 73 -24.83 -7.55 -7.92
N CYS A 74 -23.86 -8.35 -8.38
CA CYS A 74 -22.95 -7.99 -9.46
C CYS A 74 -23.22 -8.86 -10.69
N GLN A 75 -23.57 -8.22 -11.80
CA GLN A 75 -23.70 -8.87 -13.11
C GLN A 75 -22.53 -8.46 -14.00
N VAL A 76 -22.06 -9.41 -14.81
CA VAL A 76 -20.94 -9.22 -15.73
C VAL A 76 -21.30 -9.70 -17.11
N SER A 77 -21.00 -8.89 -18.13
CA SER A 77 -21.10 -9.26 -19.53
C SER A 77 -19.80 -8.93 -20.27
N VAL A 78 -19.50 -9.67 -21.32
CA VAL A 78 -18.27 -9.52 -22.09
C VAL A 78 -18.60 -9.34 -23.57
N ASN A 79 -17.94 -8.38 -24.20
CA ASN A 79 -17.96 -8.15 -25.64
C ASN A 79 -16.53 -7.90 -26.14
N GLY A 80 -15.91 -8.90 -26.72
CA GLY A 80 -14.50 -8.85 -27.09
C GLY A 80 -13.59 -8.69 -25.84
N LYS A 81 -12.89 -7.58 -25.77
CA LYS A 81 -12.05 -7.21 -24.61
C LYS A 81 -12.77 -6.33 -23.58
N GLU A 82 -13.97 -5.87 -23.91
CA GLU A 82 -14.78 -5.04 -23.03
C GLU A 82 -15.54 -5.90 -22.02
N ILE A 83 -15.32 -5.64 -20.74
CA ILE A 83 -16.01 -6.32 -19.63
C ILE A 83 -16.88 -5.27 -18.94
N THR A 84 -18.19 -5.42 -19.07
CA THR A 84 -19.16 -4.52 -18.45
C THR A 84 -19.68 -5.15 -17.16
N VAL A 85 -19.58 -4.43 -16.08
CA VAL A 85 -20.12 -4.81 -14.76
C VAL A 85 -21.28 -3.90 -14.40
N THR A 86 -22.32 -4.47 -13.78
CA THR A 86 -23.53 -3.76 -13.41
C THR A 86 -23.98 -4.19 -12.02
N ALA A 87 -24.29 -3.23 -11.15
CA ALA A 87 -24.91 -3.51 -9.86
C ALA A 87 -26.41 -3.73 -10.02
N THR A 88 -26.95 -4.87 -9.61
CA THR A 88 -28.39 -5.17 -9.67
C THR A 88 -29.19 -4.51 -8.55
N SER A 89 -28.51 -4.08 -7.48
CA SER A 89 -29.11 -3.39 -6.34
C SER A 89 -28.26 -2.23 -5.88
N ALA A 90 -28.88 -1.24 -5.23
CA ALA A 90 -28.17 -0.15 -4.59
C ALA A 90 -27.37 -0.65 -3.38
N ASN A 91 -26.24 -0.01 -3.12
CA ASN A 91 -25.55 -0.13 -1.86
C ASN A 91 -26.08 0.95 -0.90
N THR A 92 -26.88 0.55 0.06
CA THR A 92 -27.50 1.43 1.07
C THR A 92 -26.74 1.43 2.40
N ASP A 93 -25.65 0.66 2.49
CA ASP A 93 -24.81 0.61 3.68
C ASP A 93 -23.93 1.86 3.79
N SER A 94 -23.36 2.06 4.96
CA SER A 94 -22.38 3.15 5.22
C SER A 94 -20.95 2.81 4.79
N SER A 95 -20.75 1.64 4.16
CA SER A 95 -19.47 1.16 3.64
C SER A 95 -19.61 0.63 2.21
N TYR A 96 -18.54 0.69 1.44
CA TYR A 96 -18.50 0.06 0.12
C TYR A 96 -18.60 -1.46 0.24
N ARG A 97 -19.02 -2.11 -0.85
CA ARG A 97 -18.99 -3.56 -0.96
C ARG A 97 -18.20 -4.01 -2.19
N THR A 98 -17.70 -5.23 -2.16
CA THR A 98 -16.87 -5.77 -3.26
C THR A 98 -17.41 -7.10 -3.76
N ALA A 99 -17.14 -7.38 -5.02
CA ALA A 99 -17.27 -8.70 -5.64
C ALA A 99 -15.96 -9.05 -6.32
N THR A 100 -15.63 -10.33 -6.36
CA THR A 100 -14.54 -10.89 -7.14
C THR A 100 -15.08 -11.55 -8.38
N VAL A 101 -14.55 -11.19 -9.53
CA VAL A 101 -14.89 -11.77 -10.83
C VAL A 101 -13.70 -12.57 -11.34
N SER A 102 -13.95 -13.79 -11.76
CA SER A 102 -12.95 -14.65 -12.42
C SER A 102 -13.29 -14.77 -13.89
N VAL A 103 -12.31 -14.60 -14.75
CA VAL A 103 -12.42 -14.73 -16.21
C VAL A 103 -11.32 -15.61 -16.76
N THR A 104 -11.60 -16.31 -17.85
CA THR A 104 -10.62 -17.13 -18.57
C THR A 104 -10.56 -16.68 -20.03
N SER A 105 -9.37 -16.64 -20.59
CA SER A 105 -9.11 -16.51 -22.03
C SER A 105 -8.00 -17.47 -22.42
N GLY A 106 -8.29 -18.40 -23.33
CA GLY A 106 -7.38 -19.48 -23.69
C GLY A 106 -6.99 -20.31 -22.46
N TYR A 107 -5.69 -20.38 -22.17
CA TYR A 107 -5.13 -21.10 -21.00
C TYR A 107 -4.91 -20.21 -19.78
N ARG A 108 -5.28 -18.94 -19.82
CA ARG A 108 -5.05 -17.99 -18.74
C ARG A 108 -6.34 -17.64 -18.03
N GLN A 109 -6.22 -17.56 -16.73
CA GLN A 109 -7.27 -17.06 -15.84
C GLN A 109 -6.79 -15.76 -15.17
N ALA A 110 -7.71 -14.83 -15.01
CA ALA A 110 -7.52 -13.62 -14.24
C ALA A 110 -8.68 -13.41 -13.28
N THR A 111 -8.41 -12.69 -12.18
CA THR A 111 -9.43 -12.21 -11.26
C THR A 111 -9.31 -10.69 -11.14
N PHE A 112 -10.44 -10.03 -10.99
CA PHE A 112 -10.47 -8.61 -10.68
C PHE A 112 -11.58 -8.30 -9.67
N THR A 113 -11.44 -7.17 -8.99
CA THR A 113 -12.40 -6.71 -8.01
C THR A 113 -13.38 -5.72 -8.63
N VAL A 114 -14.65 -5.90 -8.33
CA VAL A 114 -15.70 -4.90 -8.56
C VAL A 114 -16.02 -4.27 -7.21
N LEU A 115 -15.87 -2.96 -7.11
CA LEU A 115 -16.21 -2.18 -5.91
C LEU A 115 -17.46 -1.38 -6.20
N GLN A 116 -18.50 -1.52 -5.36
CA GLN A 116 -19.62 -0.60 -5.38
C GLN A 116 -19.53 0.35 -4.19
N LYS A 117 -19.46 1.64 -4.49
CA LYS A 117 -19.39 2.72 -3.49
C LYS A 117 -20.63 2.71 -2.58
N TYR A 118 -20.47 3.27 -1.39
CA TYR A 118 -21.61 3.78 -0.63
C TYR A 118 -22.01 5.18 -1.14
N ASP A 119 -23.20 5.64 -0.80
CA ASP A 119 -23.69 6.94 -1.25
C ASP A 119 -22.80 8.08 -0.75
N GLY A 120 -22.31 8.91 -1.68
CA GLY A 120 -21.39 10.02 -1.39
C GLY A 120 -19.92 9.65 -1.18
N GLN A 121 -19.50 8.40 -1.38
CA GLN A 121 -18.10 8.03 -1.29
C GLN A 121 -17.29 8.64 -2.45
N GLU A 122 -16.24 9.38 -2.12
CA GLU A 122 -15.33 9.98 -3.09
C GLU A 122 -13.90 9.40 -3.01
N PHE A 123 -13.54 8.82 -1.86
CA PHE A 123 -12.19 8.37 -1.59
C PHE A 123 -12.17 6.92 -1.10
N LEU A 124 -11.07 6.23 -1.42
CA LEU A 124 -10.80 4.88 -0.96
C LEU A 124 -9.41 4.84 -0.34
N GLN A 125 -9.33 4.35 0.90
CA GLN A 125 -8.05 4.17 1.56
C GLN A 125 -7.24 3.04 0.90
N TYR A 126 -5.96 3.30 0.66
CA TYR A 126 -5.03 2.26 0.23
C TYR A 126 -4.72 1.26 1.35
N ASP A 127 -4.44 0.03 0.97
CA ASP A 127 -3.92 -0.98 1.89
C ASP A 127 -2.49 -0.61 2.31
N TRP A 128 -2.33 -0.33 3.59
CA TRP A 128 -1.07 0.09 4.21
C TRP A 128 -0.30 -1.01 4.92
N THR A 129 -0.78 -2.28 4.84
CA THR A 129 -0.26 -3.39 5.65
C THR A 129 1.21 -3.72 5.39
N ARG A 130 1.71 -3.39 4.19
CA ARG A 130 3.12 -3.60 3.79
C ARG A 130 3.99 -2.34 3.91
N TRP A 131 3.41 -1.21 4.26
CA TRP A 131 4.14 0.05 4.34
C TRP A 131 5.12 0.05 5.49
N THR A 132 6.19 0.80 5.34
CA THR A 132 7.22 0.97 6.37
C THR A 132 7.54 2.45 6.57
N ALA A 133 8.02 2.78 7.75
CA ALA A 133 8.49 4.12 8.05
C ALA A 133 9.81 4.09 8.81
N THR A 134 10.57 5.17 8.64
CA THR A 134 11.79 5.51 9.38
C THR A 134 11.74 7.00 9.72
N GLY A 135 12.78 7.55 10.30
CA GLY A 135 12.87 8.98 10.58
C GLY A 135 14.09 9.35 11.38
N ASN A 136 14.12 10.58 11.85
CA ASN A 136 15.26 11.11 12.60
C ASN A 136 15.13 10.96 14.13
N GLY A 137 14.05 10.37 14.63
CA GLY A 137 13.88 10.11 16.04
C GLY A 137 12.56 9.44 16.41
N VAL A 138 12.59 8.64 17.46
CA VAL A 138 11.41 7.92 17.98
C VAL A 138 11.64 7.55 19.44
N GLU A 139 10.59 7.67 20.26
CA GLU A 139 10.55 7.05 21.59
C GLU A 139 9.99 5.64 21.46
N ALA A 140 10.85 4.67 21.22
CA ALA A 140 10.45 3.31 20.90
C ALA A 140 9.73 2.57 22.03
N SER A 141 9.92 3.01 23.26
CA SER A 141 9.30 2.45 24.47
C SER A 141 7.88 2.97 24.72
N ASP A 142 7.42 3.95 23.95
CA ASP A 142 6.13 4.60 24.14
C ASP A 142 5.35 4.66 22.81
N GLY A 143 4.20 4.02 22.75
CA GLY A 143 3.26 4.06 21.65
C GLY A 143 3.46 3.06 20.51
N GLY A 144 4.62 2.41 20.38
CA GLY A 144 4.87 1.38 19.38
C GLY A 144 5.75 1.79 18.20
N GLY A 145 6.24 3.03 18.16
CA GLY A 145 7.22 3.50 17.19
C GLY A 145 6.69 3.67 15.76
N TYR A 146 7.57 3.62 14.77
CA TYR A 146 7.21 3.83 13.36
C TYR A 146 6.14 2.88 12.81
N PRO A 147 6.10 1.59 13.15
CA PRO A 147 5.05 0.69 12.65
C PRO A 147 3.64 1.08 13.06
N SER A 148 3.47 1.86 14.13
CA SER A 148 2.17 2.32 14.59
C SER A 148 1.49 3.30 13.60
N LEU A 149 2.26 3.93 12.71
CA LEU A 149 1.72 4.83 11.68
C LEU A 149 0.78 4.12 10.70
N PHE A 150 0.83 2.79 10.64
CA PHE A 150 0.02 1.96 9.73
C PHE A 150 -0.97 1.07 10.48
N LYS A 151 -1.43 1.55 11.63
CA LYS A 151 -2.46 0.90 12.45
C LYS A 151 -3.41 1.94 13.00
N GLU A 152 -4.69 1.66 12.95
CA GLU A 152 -5.70 2.50 13.60
C GLU A 152 -6.13 1.86 14.93
N GLU A 153 -5.21 1.87 15.88
CA GLU A 153 -5.41 1.33 17.22
C GLU A 153 -5.27 2.45 18.25
N ARG A 154 -6.18 2.49 19.21
CA ARG A 154 -6.27 3.60 20.19
C ARG A 154 -4.99 3.84 20.99
N THR A 155 -4.20 2.81 21.25
CA THR A 155 -3.00 2.85 22.07
C THR A 155 -1.71 2.91 21.27
N ASN A 156 -1.80 2.87 19.94
CA ASN A 156 -0.63 2.91 19.06
C ASN A 156 -0.44 4.31 18.47
N PHE A 157 0.79 4.79 18.53
CA PHE A 157 1.21 6.06 17.93
C PHE A 157 2.73 6.09 17.82
N TRP A 158 3.24 6.86 16.88
CA TRP A 158 4.62 7.30 16.92
C TRP A 158 4.74 8.41 17.96
N HIS A 159 5.75 8.34 18.83
CA HIS A 159 6.08 9.37 19.80
C HIS A 159 7.42 10.01 19.47
N SER A 160 7.49 11.33 19.49
CA SER A 160 8.76 12.05 19.39
C SER A 160 9.69 11.68 20.55
N PRO A 161 11.02 11.71 20.36
CA PRO A 161 11.96 11.43 21.43
C PRO A 161 11.78 12.36 22.63
N TYR A 162 11.85 11.79 23.84
CA TYR A 162 11.94 12.53 25.09
C TYR A 162 13.02 11.95 26.03
N SER A 163 13.46 10.73 25.81
CA SER A 163 14.57 10.12 26.55
C SER A 163 15.94 10.58 26.02
N TYR A 164 15.97 11.17 24.84
CA TYR A 164 17.14 11.77 24.21
C TYR A 164 16.73 12.98 23.37
N SER A 165 17.69 13.83 23.04
CA SER A 165 17.40 15.10 22.34
C SER A 165 17.48 14.94 20.83
N VAL A 166 16.41 15.32 20.13
CA VAL A 166 16.39 15.55 18.69
C VAL A 166 15.77 16.93 18.45
N PRO A 167 16.43 17.83 17.74
CA PRO A 167 15.86 19.14 17.43
C PRO A 167 14.73 19.01 16.39
N LEU A 168 13.81 19.96 16.42
CA LEU A 168 12.86 20.15 15.32
C LEU A 168 13.62 20.54 14.03
N PRO A 169 13.11 20.14 12.86
CA PRO A 169 11.89 19.37 12.61
C PRO A 169 12.06 17.89 12.91
N TYR A 170 11.01 17.23 13.38
CA TYR A 170 10.94 15.77 13.35
C TYR A 170 10.56 15.31 11.96
N ILE A 171 11.25 14.29 11.48
CA ILE A 171 11.07 13.73 10.15
C ILE A 171 10.54 12.31 10.26
N LEU A 172 9.44 12.02 9.58
CA LEU A 172 8.91 10.67 9.36
C LEU A 172 8.95 10.39 7.87
N GLU A 173 9.64 9.33 7.46
CA GLU A 173 9.78 8.92 6.06
C GLU A 173 9.03 7.61 5.85
N ILE A 174 8.10 7.62 4.91
CA ILE A 174 7.17 6.53 4.62
C ILE A 174 7.47 5.96 3.26
N ASP A 175 7.60 4.64 3.15
CA ASP A 175 7.68 3.88 1.90
C ASP A 175 6.41 3.05 1.73
N MET A 176 5.59 3.39 0.75
CA MET A 176 4.36 2.67 0.40
C MET A 176 4.62 1.39 -0.41
N LYS A 177 5.88 1.11 -0.78
CA LYS A 177 6.35 -0.07 -1.55
C LYS A 177 5.98 -0.06 -3.03
N GLU A 178 5.10 0.80 -3.45
CA GLU A 178 4.68 0.98 -4.82
C GLU A 178 4.30 2.44 -5.09
N GLU A 179 4.32 2.82 -6.33
CA GLU A 179 3.90 4.16 -6.78
C GLU A 179 2.38 4.18 -6.89
N LEU A 180 1.75 5.10 -6.17
CA LEU A 180 0.31 5.24 -6.05
C LEU A 180 -0.12 6.68 -6.39
N GLU A 181 -1.35 6.82 -6.87
CA GLU A 181 -1.98 8.12 -7.08
C GLU A 181 -2.72 8.55 -5.81
N CYS A 182 -2.22 9.59 -5.14
CA CYS A 182 -2.65 10.00 -3.82
C CYS A 182 -3.49 11.27 -3.91
N ALA A 183 -4.70 11.26 -3.37
CA ALA A 183 -5.66 12.36 -3.44
C ALA A 183 -6.01 12.97 -2.09
N MET A 184 -5.85 12.24 -0.99
CA MET A 184 -6.20 12.70 0.36
C MET A 184 -5.31 12.02 1.41
N PHE A 185 -5.07 12.72 2.52
CA PHE A 185 -4.36 12.18 3.68
C PHE A 185 -5.22 12.33 4.94
N HIS A 186 -5.14 11.33 5.83
CA HIS A 186 -5.53 11.47 7.23
C HIS A 186 -4.29 11.32 8.11
N ILE A 187 -4.01 12.33 8.92
CA ILE A 187 -2.94 12.32 9.93
C ILE A 187 -3.61 12.16 11.29
N GLY A 188 -3.49 10.96 11.87
CA GLY A 188 -4.14 10.61 13.13
C GLY A 188 -3.50 11.31 14.31
N ARG A 189 -4.33 11.77 15.24
CA ARG A 189 -3.92 12.29 16.53
C ARG A 189 -3.98 11.19 17.57
N ARG A 190 -3.09 11.25 18.58
CA ARG A 190 -3.24 10.40 19.75
C ARG A 190 -4.63 10.62 20.37
N HIS A 191 -5.31 9.52 20.67
CA HIS A 191 -6.61 9.58 21.32
C HIS A 191 -6.51 10.31 22.68
N TYR A 192 -7.53 11.10 22.94
CA TYR A 192 -7.72 11.72 24.23
C TYR A 192 -7.85 10.66 25.34
N ALA A 193 -7.03 10.78 26.37
CA ALA A 193 -7.10 9.88 27.51
C ALA A 193 -8.32 10.23 28.38
N PRO A 194 -9.00 9.23 28.98
CA PRO A 194 -10.15 9.49 29.86
C PRO A 194 -9.88 10.39 31.05
N ASN A 195 -8.61 10.56 31.44
CA ASN A 195 -8.17 11.44 32.53
C ASN A 195 -8.01 12.92 32.14
N GLY A 196 -8.37 13.29 30.93
CA GLY A 196 -8.29 14.67 30.46
C GLY A 196 -6.94 15.10 29.91
N ASN A 197 -5.93 14.23 29.84
CA ASN A 197 -4.64 14.58 29.30
C ASN A 197 -4.65 14.49 27.77
N ASN A 198 -4.53 15.63 27.12
CA ASN A 198 -4.23 15.71 25.71
C ASN A 198 -2.71 15.84 25.55
N TYR A 199 -2.06 14.72 25.33
CA TYR A 199 -0.62 14.67 25.19
C TYR A 199 -0.21 15.19 23.82
N GLY A 200 0.76 16.06 23.79
CA GLY A 200 1.57 16.56 22.72
C GLY A 200 1.02 16.42 21.31
N THR A 201 0.32 17.42 20.81
CA THR A 201 -0.13 17.42 19.44
C THR A 201 0.90 18.06 18.51
N VAL A 202 0.98 17.58 17.30
CA VAL A 202 1.60 18.31 16.19
C VAL A 202 0.87 19.63 16.01
N LYS A 203 1.62 20.73 15.92
CA LYS A 203 1.04 22.03 15.59
C LYS A 203 1.15 22.33 14.11
N THR A 204 2.34 22.19 13.52
CA THR A 204 2.58 22.45 12.10
C THR A 204 3.31 21.28 11.47
N MET A 205 2.81 20.82 10.33
CA MET A 205 3.40 19.74 9.55
C MET A 205 3.42 20.11 8.06
N ASN A 206 4.54 19.84 7.41
CA ASN A 206 4.66 19.82 5.96
C ASN A 206 4.68 18.36 5.45
N ILE A 207 4.09 18.11 4.31
CA ILE A 207 4.06 16.80 3.64
C ILE A 207 4.73 16.94 2.29
N TYR A 208 5.75 16.14 2.06
CA TYR A 208 6.49 16.05 0.82
C TYR A 208 6.30 14.68 0.20
N ALA A 209 6.21 14.63 -1.13
CA ALA A 209 6.04 13.41 -1.91
C ALA A 209 7.24 13.20 -2.84
N SER A 210 7.55 11.93 -3.11
CA SER A 210 8.60 11.53 -4.05
C SER A 210 8.26 10.18 -4.70
N THR A 211 8.73 9.99 -5.94
CA THR A 211 8.68 8.68 -6.62
C THR A 211 10.01 7.92 -6.52
N ASP A 212 11.12 8.60 -6.25
CA ASP A 212 12.48 8.05 -6.31
C ASP A 212 13.22 8.04 -4.95
N ASN A 213 12.61 8.57 -3.89
CA ASN A 213 13.19 8.75 -2.55
C ASN A 213 14.37 9.75 -2.47
N GLU A 214 14.59 10.52 -3.51
CA GLU A 214 15.67 11.52 -3.59
C GLU A 214 15.09 12.92 -3.77
N ASN A 215 14.21 13.07 -4.75
CA ASN A 215 13.58 14.33 -5.10
C ASN A 215 12.20 14.43 -4.46
N TYR A 216 12.06 15.34 -3.50
CA TYR A 216 10.84 15.55 -2.75
C TYR A 216 10.21 16.91 -3.08
N GLU A 217 8.92 16.90 -3.35
CA GLU A 217 8.12 18.11 -3.56
C GLU A 217 7.08 18.24 -2.46
N LYS A 218 6.90 19.46 -1.95
CA LYS A 218 5.85 19.74 -0.96
C LYS A 218 4.49 19.66 -1.64
N VAL A 219 3.60 18.82 -1.10
CA VAL A 219 2.27 18.57 -1.65
C VAL A 219 1.15 19.03 -0.75
N ALA A 220 1.39 19.15 0.55
CA ALA A 220 0.41 19.61 1.52
C ALA A 220 1.10 20.16 2.78
N ASP A 221 0.33 20.88 3.57
CA ASP A 221 0.68 21.25 4.94
C ASP A 221 -0.57 21.52 5.77
N PHE A 222 -0.40 21.56 7.08
CA PHE A 222 -1.42 22.08 7.96
C PHE A 222 -0.80 22.79 9.17
N THR A 223 -1.57 23.68 9.76
CA THR A 223 -1.30 24.25 11.08
C THR A 223 -2.52 24.06 11.96
N PHE A 224 -2.36 23.27 13.03
CA PHE A 224 -3.41 23.15 14.03
C PHE A 224 -3.26 24.25 15.05
N ALA A 225 -4.19 25.18 15.04
CA ALA A 225 -4.21 26.32 15.95
C ALA A 225 -5.47 26.31 16.81
N LEU A 226 -5.34 26.85 18.02
CA LEU A 226 -6.48 27.16 18.88
C LEU A 226 -6.73 28.67 18.84
N PRO A 227 -7.98 29.12 18.99
CA PRO A 227 -9.19 28.32 19.13
C PRO A 227 -9.59 27.61 17.83
N TRP A 228 -10.21 26.42 18.01
CA TRP A 228 -10.79 25.64 16.91
C TRP A 228 -12.31 25.58 17.10
N THR A 229 -13.08 25.73 16.02
CA THR A 229 -14.53 25.63 16.05
C THR A 229 -14.97 24.26 15.56
N ALA A 230 -15.61 23.51 16.45
CA ALA A 230 -16.17 22.20 16.14
C ALA A 230 -17.36 22.32 15.16
N PRO A 231 -17.76 21.24 14.45
CA PRO A 231 -18.87 21.25 13.50
C PRO A 231 -20.22 21.70 14.11
N ASP A 232 -20.42 21.50 15.41
CA ASP A 232 -21.61 21.96 16.16
C ASP A 232 -21.57 23.43 16.60
N GLY A 233 -20.48 24.15 16.25
CA GLY A 233 -20.26 25.54 16.61
C GLY A 233 -19.56 25.74 17.96
N THR A 234 -19.23 24.69 18.69
CA THR A 234 -18.49 24.78 19.96
C THR A 234 -17.07 25.26 19.72
N VAL A 235 -16.62 26.28 20.47
CA VAL A 235 -15.26 26.83 20.37
C VAL A 235 -14.35 26.11 21.37
N VAL A 236 -13.35 25.39 20.84
CA VAL A 236 -12.32 24.68 21.60
C VAL A 236 -11.13 25.61 21.80
N LYS A 237 -10.79 25.92 23.03
CA LYS A 237 -9.70 26.86 23.39
C LYS A 237 -8.49 26.18 24.03
N SER A 238 -8.57 24.89 24.29
CA SER A 238 -7.53 24.15 25.01
C SER A 238 -7.25 22.79 24.34
N TYR A 239 -6.00 22.39 24.30
CA TYR A 239 -5.57 21.06 23.81
C TYR A 239 -6.04 19.89 24.70
N THR A 240 -6.57 20.18 25.87
CA THR A 240 -7.18 19.16 26.75
C THR A 240 -8.64 18.86 26.44
N SER A 241 -9.21 19.51 25.43
CA SER A 241 -10.62 19.30 25.07
C SER A 241 -10.82 17.96 24.36
N PRO A 242 -11.87 17.19 24.73
CA PRO A 242 -12.25 15.97 24.02
C PRO A 242 -12.76 16.24 22.59
N LEU A 243 -13.08 17.47 22.25
CA LEU A 243 -13.56 17.88 20.93
C LEU A 243 -12.46 18.12 19.91
N ILE A 244 -11.17 17.98 20.29
CA ILE A 244 -10.08 18.01 19.30
C ILE A 244 -10.25 16.88 18.30
N PRO A 245 -10.20 17.16 16.98
CA PRO A 245 -10.34 16.14 15.96
C PRO A 245 -9.34 14.98 16.14
N ALA A 246 -9.82 13.74 15.95
CA ALA A 246 -8.97 12.56 16.03
C ALA A 246 -7.92 12.50 14.90
N TYR A 247 -8.11 13.27 13.83
CA TYR A 247 -7.18 13.37 12.71
C TYR A 247 -7.31 14.72 11.98
N GLU A 248 -6.25 15.08 11.28
CA GLU A 248 -6.31 16.11 10.23
C GLU A 248 -6.65 15.46 8.90
N GLU A 249 -7.61 16.03 8.17
CA GLU A 249 -7.96 15.62 6.83
C GLU A 249 -7.42 16.63 5.82
N LEU A 250 -6.63 16.17 4.87
CA LEU A 250 -6.03 16.99 3.83
C LEU A 250 -6.39 16.46 2.46
N VAL A 251 -7.31 17.14 1.77
CA VAL A 251 -7.71 16.83 0.41
C VAL A 251 -6.85 17.63 -0.55
N LEU A 252 -6.16 16.95 -1.47
CA LEU A 252 -5.34 17.60 -2.49
C LEU A 252 -6.22 18.17 -3.60
N SER A 253 -5.87 19.34 -4.12
CA SER A 253 -6.58 19.97 -5.26
C SER A 253 -6.47 19.14 -6.54
N SER A 254 -5.35 18.42 -6.70
CA SER A 254 -5.14 17.41 -7.75
C SER A 254 -4.35 16.25 -7.17
N PRO A 255 -4.60 15.00 -7.60
CA PRO A 255 -3.83 13.85 -7.15
C PRO A 255 -2.34 13.99 -7.47
N VAL A 256 -1.50 13.40 -6.62
CA VAL A 256 -0.05 13.32 -6.82
C VAL A 256 0.38 11.86 -6.88
N LYS A 257 1.32 11.58 -7.77
CA LYS A 257 1.95 10.27 -7.89
C LYS A 257 3.12 10.19 -6.95
N ALA A 258 3.13 9.21 -6.05
CA ALA A 258 4.19 9.04 -5.07
C ALA A 258 4.35 7.58 -4.66
N ARG A 259 5.56 7.20 -4.30
CA ARG A 259 5.86 6.01 -3.51
C ARG A 259 6.29 6.36 -2.10
N TYR A 260 6.91 7.53 -1.94
CA TYR A 260 7.50 7.96 -0.68
C TYR A 260 6.86 9.26 -0.20
N PHE A 261 6.63 9.34 1.11
CA PHE A 261 6.24 10.58 1.78
C PHE A 261 7.24 10.91 2.86
N ARG A 262 7.51 12.22 3.01
CA ARG A 262 8.22 12.78 4.16
C ARG A 262 7.29 13.72 4.89
N LEU A 263 6.99 13.38 6.14
CA LEU A 263 6.25 14.23 7.06
C LEU A 263 7.26 15.02 7.88
N GLU A 264 7.22 16.33 7.82
CA GLU A 264 8.12 17.23 8.52
C GLU A 264 7.33 18.01 9.58
N ILE A 265 7.52 17.65 10.84
CA ILE A 265 6.87 18.31 11.97
C ILE A 265 7.75 19.48 12.40
N THR A 266 7.31 20.70 12.12
CA THR A 266 8.10 21.92 12.37
C THR A 266 7.78 22.61 13.68
N GLU A 267 6.56 22.42 14.20
CA GLU A 267 6.13 22.93 15.49
C GLU A 267 5.22 21.94 16.21
N THR A 268 5.31 21.97 17.55
CA THR A 268 4.43 21.21 18.45
C THR A 268 3.67 22.14 19.36
N ASN A 269 2.62 21.62 20.02
CA ASN A 269 1.81 22.36 20.97
C ASN A 269 2.28 22.20 22.43
N THR A 270 3.49 21.72 22.63
CA THR A 270 4.09 21.54 23.96
C THR A 270 5.40 22.29 24.08
N SER A 271 5.71 22.75 25.28
CA SER A 271 6.95 23.50 25.56
C SER A 271 8.23 22.67 25.46
N ASN A 272 8.11 21.34 25.58
CA ASN A 272 9.21 20.39 25.45
C ASN A 272 9.30 19.72 24.09
N ASN A 273 8.55 20.22 23.11
CA ASN A 273 8.44 19.68 21.76
C ASN A 273 7.97 18.22 21.67
N ALA A 274 7.37 17.66 22.72
CA ALA A 274 6.78 16.32 22.66
C ALA A 274 5.53 16.32 21.80
N CYS A 275 5.43 15.34 20.89
CA CYS A 275 4.25 15.14 20.07
C CYS A 275 4.09 13.68 19.63
N GLN A 276 2.90 13.35 19.20
CA GLN A 276 2.55 12.02 18.72
C GLN A 276 1.82 12.09 17.39
N VAL A 277 1.99 11.06 16.56
CA VAL A 277 1.22 10.82 15.35
C VAL A 277 0.66 9.41 15.43
N ALA A 278 -0.66 9.28 15.45
CA ALA A 278 -1.30 7.98 15.66
C ALA A 278 -1.29 7.12 14.40
N TYR A 279 -1.53 7.72 13.23
CA TYR A 279 -1.49 7.03 11.95
C TYR A 279 -1.35 8.00 10.77
N PHE A 280 -0.97 7.46 9.63
CA PHE A 280 -0.94 8.16 8.35
C PHE A 280 -1.66 7.32 7.29
N LYS A 281 -2.82 7.77 6.87
CA LYS A 281 -3.61 7.15 5.81
C LYS A 281 -3.48 7.92 4.53
N VAL A 282 -3.44 7.19 3.42
CA VAL A 282 -3.45 7.75 2.07
C VAL A 282 -4.63 7.17 1.30
N PHE A 283 -5.30 8.03 0.55
CA PHE A 283 -6.51 7.70 -0.19
C PHE A 283 -6.35 8.03 -1.65
N GLU A 284 -6.92 7.18 -2.51
CA GLU A 284 -7.20 7.52 -3.90
C GLU A 284 -8.59 8.19 -4.02
N ARG A 285 -8.81 8.90 -5.11
CA ARG A 285 -10.15 9.34 -5.51
C ARG A 285 -10.76 8.28 -6.42
N ILE A 286 -12.01 7.91 -6.15
CA ILE A 286 -12.73 6.88 -6.91
C ILE A 286 -14.04 7.42 -7.50
#